data_7a440cbf9c3cb2083aa8f07c7c2bbca6
#
_entry.id   7a440cbf9c3cb2083aa8f07c7c2bbca6
#
_cell.length_a   1.000
_cell.length_b   1.000
_cell.length_c   1.000
_cell.angle_alpha   90.00
_cell.angle_beta   90.00
_cell.angle_gamma   90.00
#
_symmetry.space_group_name_H-M   'P 1'
#
loop_
_entity.id
_entity.type
_entity.pdbx_description
1 polymer ?
#
loop_
_entity_poly.entity_id
_entity_poly.type
_entity_poly.pdbx_seq_one_letter_code
_entity_poly.pdbx_strand_id
1 'polypeptide(L)'
;MITPKHLVKKIKGDYRLIVVSDIHGHLDRFKVLLKKVRYIPEDYLIILGDFVEKGDQVIGTIHFVEELAKRERVFVLMGNCEWALDALLTIPELANQIPEYLKRVSSNGCIREVYHRLHLDNGHETMLGIQKQIADYLHNEIAFISHLPVT
;
A
#
# COMPACT_ATOMS: atom_id res chain seq x y z
N MET A 1 -1.17 -6.14 16.27
CA MET A 1 -2.34 -6.98 15.85
C MET A 1 -3.37 -6.04 15.28
N ILE A 2 -3.64 -6.12 13.97
CA ILE A 2 -4.61 -5.26 13.30
C ILE A 2 -6.01 -5.67 13.77
N THR A 3 -6.74 -4.74 14.38
CA THR A 3 -8.14 -4.96 14.76
C THR A 3 -9.00 -4.65 13.53
N PRO A 4 -9.81 -5.61 13.03
CA PRO A 4 -10.69 -5.35 11.89
C PRO A 4 -11.62 -4.18 12.19
N LYS A 5 -11.61 -3.18 11.29
CA LYS A 5 -12.53 -2.05 11.37
C LYS A 5 -13.65 -2.27 10.38
N HIS A 6 -14.88 -2.39 10.86
CA HIS A 6 -16.05 -2.44 9.99
C HIS A 6 -16.51 -1.01 9.66
N LEU A 7 -16.58 -0.69 8.39
CA LEU A 7 -17.07 0.59 7.90
C LEU A 7 -18.39 0.38 7.15
N VAL A 8 -19.48 0.90 7.70
CA VAL A 8 -20.78 0.91 7.03
C VAL A 8 -21.06 2.33 6.54
N LYS A 9 -21.10 2.52 5.23
CA LYS A 9 -21.48 3.80 4.61
C LYS A 9 -22.73 3.62 3.78
N LYS A 10 -23.73 4.49 4.06
CA LYS A 10 -24.95 4.57 3.25
C LYS A 10 -24.76 5.63 2.17
N ILE A 11 -24.70 5.20 0.92
CA ILE A 11 -24.66 6.08 -0.24
C ILE A 11 -26.09 6.54 -0.52
N LYS A 12 -26.33 7.85 -0.53
CA LYS A 12 -27.64 8.45 -0.79
C LYS A 12 -27.55 9.34 -2.04
N GLY A 13 -28.59 9.28 -2.87
CA GLY A 13 -28.73 10.11 -4.07
C GLY A 13 -28.16 9.46 -5.33
N ASP A 14 -28.24 10.19 -6.44
CA ASP A 14 -27.75 9.75 -7.77
C ASP A 14 -26.25 10.05 -7.92
N TYR A 15 -25.43 9.30 -7.22
CA TYR A 15 -23.98 9.40 -7.34
C TYR A 15 -23.42 8.19 -8.08
N ARG A 16 -22.38 8.46 -8.86
CA ARG A 16 -21.62 7.40 -9.50
C ARG A 16 -20.68 6.75 -8.48
N LEU A 17 -20.63 5.42 -8.49
CA LEU A 17 -19.71 4.61 -7.70
C LEU A 17 -18.65 4.00 -8.61
N ILE A 18 -17.40 4.26 -8.29
CA ILE A 18 -16.23 3.69 -8.96
C ILE A 18 -15.53 2.78 -7.96
N VAL A 19 -15.30 1.53 -8.33
CA VAL A 19 -14.60 0.55 -7.51
C VAL A 19 -13.36 0.09 -8.26
N VAL A 20 -12.21 0.10 -7.60
CA VAL A 20 -10.91 -0.29 -8.16
C VAL A 20 -10.20 -1.21 -7.19
N SER A 21 -9.51 -2.21 -7.71
CA SER A 21 -8.65 -3.13 -6.96
C SER A 21 -7.36 -3.39 -7.75
N ASP A 22 -6.36 -4.01 -7.09
CA ASP A 22 -5.17 -4.56 -7.73
C ASP A 22 -4.37 -3.53 -8.56
N ILE A 23 -4.14 -2.35 -8.00
CA ILE A 23 -3.36 -1.28 -8.63
C ILE A 23 -1.87 -1.66 -8.71
N HIS A 24 -1.38 -2.36 -7.67
CA HIS A 24 -0.05 -2.95 -7.62
C HIS A 24 1.09 -2.05 -8.08
N GLY A 25 1.19 -0.84 -7.51
CA GLY A 25 2.30 0.07 -7.81
C GLY A 25 2.33 0.62 -9.23
N HIS A 26 1.25 0.48 -10.02
CA HIS A 26 1.13 1.03 -11.36
C HIS A 26 0.45 2.41 -11.35
N LEU A 27 1.08 3.40 -10.71
CA LEU A 27 0.53 4.74 -10.51
C LEU A 27 0.02 5.39 -11.79
N ASP A 28 0.84 5.36 -12.86
CA ASP A 28 0.47 6.01 -14.12
C ASP A 28 -0.76 5.36 -14.75
N ARG A 29 -0.84 4.02 -14.70
CA ARG A 29 -2.03 3.30 -15.19
C ARG A 29 -3.27 3.64 -14.37
N PHE A 30 -3.13 3.78 -13.04
CA PHE A 30 -4.22 4.16 -12.17
C PHE A 30 -4.70 5.59 -12.47
N LYS A 31 -3.79 6.55 -12.64
CA LYS A 31 -4.13 7.92 -13.06
C LYS A 31 -4.85 7.95 -14.41
N VAL A 32 -4.37 7.15 -15.38
CA VAL A 32 -5.02 7.03 -16.71
C VAL A 32 -6.42 6.41 -16.57
N LEU A 33 -6.61 5.40 -15.70
CA LEU A 33 -7.91 4.82 -15.43
C LEU A 33 -8.88 5.87 -14.89
N LEU A 34 -8.51 6.62 -13.84
CA LEU A 34 -9.34 7.68 -13.27
C LEU A 34 -9.73 8.74 -14.30
N LYS A 35 -8.78 9.11 -15.18
CA LYS A 35 -9.05 10.03 -16.29
C LYS A 35 -10.03 9.43 -17.32
N LYS A 36 -9.86 8.16 -17.70
CA LYS A 36 -10.74 7.46 -18.66
C LYS A 36 -12.17 7.36 -18.15
N VAL A 37 -12.36 7.05 -16.87
CA VAL A 37 -13.69 7.00 -16.26
C VAL A 37 -14.23 8.40 -15.92
N ARG A 38 -13.46 9.45 -16.19
CA ARG A 38 -13.79 10.85 -15.88
C ARG A 38 -14.19 11.02 -14.40
N TYR A 39 -13.35 10.46 -13.50
CA TYR A 39 -13.54 10.60 -12.06
C TYR A 39 -13.59 12.09 -11.66
N ILE A 40 -14.59 12.45 -10.88
CA ILE A 40 -14.77 13.78 -10.28
C ILE A 40 -14.91 13.65 -8.76
N PRO A 41 -14.63 14.71 -7.97
CA PRO A 41 -14.70 14.64 -6.50
C PRO A 41 -16.07 14.28 -5.94
N GLU A 42 -17.14 14.49 -6.71
CA GLU A 42 -18.53 14.16 -6.36
C GLU A 42 -18.84 12.67 -6.49
N ASP A 43 -18.01 11.91 -7.20
CA ASP A 43 -18.14 10.44 -7.30
C ASP A 43 -17.70 9.78 -6.00
N TYR A 44 -18.27 8.61 -5.70
CA TYR A 44 -17.71 7.70 -4.72
C TYR A 44 -16.62 6.86 -5.36
N LEU A 45 -15.43 6.83 -4.74
CA LEU A 45 -14.31 5.98 -5.14
C LEU A 45 -14.01 5.00 -4.01
N ILE A 46 -14.05 3.71 -4.30
CA ILE A 46 -13.64 2.66 -3.37
C ILE A 46 -12.41 1.96 -3.94
N ILE A 47 -11.32 1.95 -3.18
CA ILE A 47 -10.10 1.21 -3.48
C ILE A 47 -10.08 -0.01 -2.55
N LEU A 48 -10.24 -1.21 -3.12
CA LEU A 48 -10.40 -2.46 -2.36
C LEU A 48 -9.06 -3.07 -1.89
N GLY A 49 -7.99 -2.31 -1.90
CA GLY A 49 -6.65 -2.77 -1.52
C GLY A 49 -5.83 -3.25 -2.72
N ASP A 50 -4.72 -3.90 -2.39
CA ASP A 50 -3.71 -4.39 -3.31
C ASP A 50 -3.17 -3.28 -4.26
N PHE A 51 -2.90 -2.09 -3.67
CA PHE A 51 -2.28 -0.98 -4.39
C PHE A 51 -0.76 -0.96 -4.25
N VAL A 52 -0.19 -1.73 -3.29
CA VAL A 52 1.26 -1.90 -3.13
C VAL A 52 1.80 -3.08 -3.94
N GLU A 53 3.12 -3.19 -4.03
CA GLU A 53 3.89 -4.28 -4.65
C GLU A 53 3.75 -4.41 -6.18
N LYS A 54 4.60 -5.24 -6.78
CA LYS A 54 4.69 -5.64 -8.19
C LYS A 54 5.06 -4.54 -9.20
N GLY A 55 4.51 -3.35 -9.13
CA GLY A 55 4.83 -2.24 -10.04
C GLY A 55 6.12 -1.51 -9.67
N ASP A 56 6.49 -0.56 -10.49
CA ASP A 56 7.72 0.24 -10.39
C ASP A 56 7.53 1.60 -9.69
N GLN A 57 6.29 1.91 -9.26
CA GLN A 57 5.92 3.19 -8.64
C GLN A 57 5.18 2.98 -7.31
N VAL A 58 5.64 2.01 -6.48
CA VAL A 58 4.88 1.60 -5.29
C VAL A 58 4.75 2.73 -4.28
N ILE A 59 5.85 3.38 -3.89
CA ILE A 59 5.83 4.50 -2.93
C ILE A 59 4.97 5.65 -3.47
N GLY A 60 5.14 6.00 -4.75
CA GLY A 60 4.31 7.02 -5.39
C GLY A 60 2.83 6.65 -5.43
N THR A 61 2.50 5.36 -5.56
CA THR A 61 1.12 4.87 -5.51
C THR A 61 0.53 5.02 -4.10
N ILE A 62 1.30 4.67 -3.05
CA ILE A 62 0.87 4.85 -1.66
C ILE A 62 0.54 6.32 -1.40
N HIS A 63 1.45 7.23 -1.73
CA HIS A 63 1.24 8.68 -1.53
C HIS A 63 0.01 9.18 -2.31
N PHE A 64 -0.18 8.73 -3.54
CA PHE A 64 -1.35 9.14 -4.33
C PHE A 64 -2.67 8.62 -3.76
N VAL A 65 -2.70 7.38 -3.28
CA VAL A 65 -3.86 6.76 -2.61
C VAL A 65 -4.15 7.49 -1.29
N GLU A 66 -3.11 7.82 -0.50
CA GLU A 66 -3.24 8.59 0.73
C GLU A 66 -3.86 9.98 0.47
N GLU A 67 -3.40 10.69 -0.57
CA GLU A 67 -3.99 11.98 -0.96
C GLU A 67 -5.45 11.85 -1.41
N LEU A 68 -5.79 10.79 -2.13
CA LEU A 68 -7.18 10.51 -2.47
C LEU A 68 -8.03 10.22 -1.23
N ALA A 69 -7.48 9.46 -0.26
CA ALA A 69 -8.18 9.07 0.97
C ALA A 69 -8.57 10.25 1.87
N LYS A 70 -7.94 11.43 1.70
CA LYS A 70 -8.32 12.66 2.40
C LYS A 70 -9.67 13.23 1.93
N ARG A 71 -10.19 12.75 0.81
CA ARG A 71 -11.48 13.21 0.25
C ARG A 71 -12.65 12.47 0.92
N GLU A 72 -13.74 13.17 1.17
CA GLU A 72 -14.91 12.64 1.90
C GLU A 72 -15.53 11.40 1.26
N ARG A 73 -15.46 11.28 -0.08
CA ARG A 73 -16.12 10.21 -0.86
C ARG A 73 -15.15 9.14 -1.37
N VAL A 74 -13.95 9.12 -0.82
CA VAL A 74 -12.95 8.10 -1.14
C VAL A 74 -12.78 7.16 0.06
N PHE A 75 -12.89 5.87 -0.20
CA PHE A 75 -12.71 4.82 0.80
C PHE A 75 -11.62 3.88 0.33
N VAL A 76 -10.62 3.70 1.18
CA VAL A 76 -9.50 2.80 0.92
C VAL A 76 -9.56 1.66 1.92
N LEU A 77 -9.49 0.44 1.41
CA LEU A 77 -9.45 -0.77 2.23
C LEU A 77 -8.06 -1.39 2.14
N MET A 78 -7.69 -2.13 3.17
CA MET A 78 -6.46 -2.91 3.20
C MET A 78 -6.66 -4.23 2.47
N GLY A 79 -5.88 -4.49 1.43
CA GLY A 79 -5.79 -5.79 0.78
C GLY A 79 -4.74 -6.69 1.45
N ASN A 80 -4.55 -7.88 0.88
CA ASN A 80 -3.57 -8.82 1.41
C ASN A 80 -2.11 -8.36 1.21
N CYS A 81 -1.82 -7.60 0.17
CA CYS A 81 -0.48 -7.06 -0.06
C CYS A 81 -0.11 -5.99 0.98
N GLU A 82 -1.02 -5.09 1.31
CA GLU A 82 -0.83 -4.09 2.37
C GLU A 82 -0.66 -4.77 3.73
N TRP A 83 -1.49 -5.76 4.02
CA TRP A 83 -1.40 -6.51 5.27
C TRP A 83 -0.05 -7.23 5.40
N ALA A 84 0.42 -7.88 4.32
CA ALA A 84 1.69 -8.58 4.32
C ALA A 84 2.87 -7.61 4.49
N LEU A 85 2.84 -6.45 3.84
CA LEU A 85 3.85 -5.39 3.97
C LEU A 85 3.91 -4.85 5.40
N ASP A 86 2.76 -4.51 5.98
CA ASP A 86 2.64 -4.02 7.35
C ASP A 86 3.19 -5.07 8.35
N ALA A 87 2.70 -6.31 8.27
CA ALA A 87 3.15 -7.39 9.14
C ALA A 87 4.65 -7.65 9.04
N LEU A 88 5.19 -7.70 7.82
CA LEU A 88 6.61 -7.96 7.58
C LEU A 88 7.52 -6.87 8.15
N LEU A 89 7.06 -5.63 8.22
CA LEU A 89 7.85 -4.50 8.69
C LEU A 89 7.61 -4.15 10.18
N THR A 90 6.47 -4.57 10.75
CA THR A 90 6.11 -4.23 12.14
C THR A 90 6.26 -5.38 13.13
N ILE A 91 6.30 -6.62 12.65
CA ILE A 91 6.43 -7.82 13.50
C ILE A 91 7.89 -8.31 13.50
N PRO A 92 8.65 -8.14 14.61
CA PRO A 92 10.09 -8.47 14.63
C PRO A 92 10.41 -9.93 14.27
N GLU A 93 9.52 -10.87 14.63
CA GLU A 93 9.67 -12.30 14.36
C GLU A 93 9.65 -12.63 12.87
N LEU A 94 9.09 -11.75 12.04
CA LEU A 94 9.02 -11.90 10.59
C LEU A 94 10.27 -11.38 9.86
N ALA A 95 11.22 -10.75 10.53
CA ALA A 95 12.43 -10.19 9.91
C ALA A 95 13.16 -11.21 9.02
N ASN A 96 13.25 -12.47 9.46
CA ASN A 96 13.89 -13.53 8.70
C ASN A 96 13.15 -13.95 7.42
N GLN A 97 11.94 -13.46 7.21
CA GLN A 97 11.17 -13.69 5.98
C GLN A 97 11.47 -12.67 4.88
N ILE A 98 12.16 -11.57 5.19
CA ILE A 98 12.52 -10.52 4.22
C ILE A 98 13.24 -11.08 2.98
N PRO A 99 14.27 -11.96 3.10
CA PRO A 99 14.94 -12.52 1.92
C PRO A 99 14.01 -13.34 1.03
N GLU A 100 13.12 -14.12 1.62
CA GLU A 100 12.14 -14.91 0.87
C GLU A 100 11.08 -14.01 0.22
N TYR A 101 10.63 -12.99 0.92
CA TYR A 101 9.74 -11.97 0.37
C TYR A 101 10.36 -11.27 -0.84
N LEU A 102 11.63 -10.85 -0.74
CA LEU A 102 12.37 -10.23 -1.84
C LEU A 102 12.55 -11.14 -3.06
N LYS A 103 12.54 -12.47 -2.88
CA LYS A 103 12.56 -13.43 -3.99
C LYS A 103 11.21 -13.55 -4.68
N ARG A 104 10.11 -13.47 -3.93
CA ARG A 104 8.74 -13.68 -4.44
C ARG A 104 8.18 -12.45 -5.14
N VAL A 105 8.48 -11.27 -4.62
CA VAL A 105 7.99 -10.03 -5.24
C VAL A 105 8.79 -9.78 -6.52
N SER A 106 8.08 -9.41 -7.57
CA SER A 106 8.70 -8.97 -8.81
C SER A 106 9.74 -7.87 -8.54
N SER A 107 10.63 -7.62 -9.46
CA SER A 107 11.83 -6.77 -9.35
C SER A 107 11.64 -5.38 -8.70
N ASN A 108 10.42 -4.92 -8.44
CA ASN A 108 10.09 -3.54 -8.12
C ASN A 108 9.12 -3.38 -6.92
N GLY A 109 9.23 -4.19 -5.87
CA GLY A 109 8.42 -3.99 -4.67
C GLY A 109 8.96 -2.89 -3.76
N CYS A 110 8.10 -2.31 -2.92
CA CYS A 110 8.41 -1.24 -1.96
C CYS A 110 9.64 -1.58 -1.08
N ILE A 111 9.65 -2.77 -0.48
CA ILE A 111 10.78 -3.23 0.35
C ILE A 111 12.06 -3.34 -0.48
N ARG A 112 11.98 -3.84 -1.71
CA ARG A 112 13.14 -3.96 -2.59
C ARG A 112 13.70 -2.60 -2.99
N GLU A 113 12.84 -1.64 -3.31
CA GLU A 113 13.27 -0.28 -3.63
C GLU A 113 14.05 0.33 -2.47
N VAL A 114 13.52 0.24 -1.24
CA VAL A 114 14.18 0.77 -0.04
C VAL A 114 15.45 -0.03 0.29
N TYR A 115 15.40 -1.35 0.18
CA TYR A 115 16.56 -2.24 0.41
C TYR A 115 17.75 -1.85 -0.45
N HIS A 116 17.54 -1.60 -1.75
CA HIS A 116 18.60 -1.15 -2.65
C HIS A 116 19.01 0.30 -2.38
N ARG A 117 18.06 1.18 -2.10
CA ARG A 117 18.33 2.59 -1.82
C ARG A 117 19.20 2.78 -0.57
N LEU A 118 19.00 1.95 0.45
CA LEU A 118 19.78 1.97 1.69
C LEU A 118 21.05 1.09 1.63
N HIS A 119 21.35 0.46 0.49
CA HIS A 119 22.50 -0.44 0.32
C HIS A 119 22.58 -1.56 1.37
N LEU A 120 21.43 -2.19 1.69
CA LEU A 120 21.33 -3.22 2.72
C LEU A 120 21.82 -4.61 2.26
N ASP A 121 22.32 -4.72 1.05
CA ASP A 121 22.93 -5.93 0.45
C ASP A 121 24.42 -6.12 0.81
N ASN A 122 24.97 -5.28 1.67
CA ASN A 122 26.38 -5.30 2.06
C ASN A 122 26.80 -6.48 2.98
N GLY A 123 25.83 -7.25 3.49
CA GLY A 123 26.07 -8.45 4.31
C GLY A 123 26.50 -8.18 5.77
N HIS A 124 26.52 -6.92 6.20
CA HIS A 124 26.94 -6.54 7.55
C HIS A 124 25.78 -6.40 8.54
N GLU A 125 24.54 -6.38 8.05
CA GLU A 125 23.36 -6.14 8.86
C GLU A 125 22.63 -7.45 9.24
N THR A 126 22.06 -7.48 10.44
CA THR A 126 21.12 -8.54 10.81
C THR A 126 19.78 -8.34 10.13
N MET A 127 19.00 -9.40 9.94
CA MET A 127 17.66 -9.30 9.35
C MET A 127 16.74 -8.36 10.16
N LEU A 128 16.86 -8.36 11.47
CA LEU A 128 16.13 -7.42 12.34
C LEU A 128 16.60 -5.98 12.12
N GLY A 129 17.91 -5.76 11.93
CA GLY A 129 18.45 -4.44 11.62
C GLY A 129 17.95 -3.94 10.25
N ILE A 130 17.94 -4.80 9.25
CA ILE A 130 17.40 -4.51 7.92
C ILE A 130 15.90 -4.16 8.00
N GLN A 131 15.11 -4.96 8.70
CA GLN A 131 13.68 -4.72 8.92
C GLN A 131 13.45 -3.34 9.52
N LYS A 132 14.19 -3.01 10.59
CA LYS A 132 14.08 -1.73 11.28
C LYS A 132 14.43 -0.57 10.36
N GLN A 133 15.53 -0.63 9.62
CA GLN A 133 15.92 0.44 8.70
C GLN A 133 14.88 0.68 7.60
N ILE A 134 14.29 -0.38 7.05
CA ILE A 134 13.23 -0.27 6.06
C ILE A 134 11.96 0.32 6.69
N ALA A 135 11.58 -0.14 7.89
CA ALA A 135 10.42 0.37 8.61
C ALA A 135 10.58 1.85 8.99
N ASP A 136 11.77 2.26 9.44
CA ASP A 136 12.08 3.66 9.74
C ASP A 136 12.01 4.55 8.49
N TYR A 137 12.47 4.04 7.34
CA TYR A 137 12.37 4.75 6.06
C TYR A 137 10.92 4.93 5.59
N LEU A 138 10.09 3.90 5.76
CA LEU A 138 8.69 3.84 5.32
C LEU A 138 7.69 4.16 6.43
N HIS A 139 8.11 4.83 7.50
CA HIS A 139 7.26 4.98 8.69
C HIS A 139 5.92 5.70 8.41
N ASN A 140 5.89 6.66 7.51
CA ASN A 140 4.66 7.37 7.12
C ASN A 140 3.72 6.46 6.32
N GLU A 141 4.27 5.74 5.34
CA GLU A 141 3.54 4.80 4.49
C GLU A 141 2.94 3.65 5.32
N ILE A 142 3.73 3.09 6.25
CA ILE A 142 3.26 2.07 7.18
C ILE A 142 2.17 2.62 8.09
N ALA A 143 2.34 3.83 8.63
CA ALA A 143 1.34 4.47 9.48
C ALA A 143 0.00 4.64 8.74
N PHE A 144 0.03 5.07 7.48
CA PHE A 144 -1.18 5.14 6.65
C PHE A 144 -1.81 3.76 6.45
N ILE A 145 -1.02 2.76 6.01
CA ILE A 145 -1.49 1.41 5.73
C ILE A 145 -2.11 0.76 6.98
N SER A 146 -1.43 0.84 8.13
CA SER A 146 -1.89 0.24 9.39
C SER A 146 -3.24 0.78 9.89
N HIS A 147 -3.66 1.94 9.43
CA HIS A 147 -4.93 2.55 9.80
C HIS A 147 -6.08 2.19 8.85
N LEU A 148 -5.80 1.53 7.73
CA LEU A 148 -6.83 1.15 6.77
C LEU A 148 -7.77 0.08 7.35
N PRO A 149 -9.08 0.15 7.05
CA PRO A 149 -10.00 -0.93 7.33
C PRO A 149 -9.68 -2.16 6.49
N VAL A 150 -9.84 -3.35 7.07
CA VAL A 150 -9.61 -4.64 6.40
C VAL A 150 -10.83 -5.02 5.56
N THR A 151 -10.59 -5.62 4.40
CA THR A 151 -11.64 -6.20 3.53
C THR A 151 -12.23 -7.47 4.12
#